data_6f7840fc3e20f83d1f5403eebd31dfb3
#
_entry.id   6f7840fc3e20f83d1f5403eebd31dfb3
#
_cell.length_a   1.000
_cell.length_b   1.000
_cell.length_c   1.000
_cell.angle_alpha   90.00
_cell.angle_beta   90.00
_cell.angle_gamma   90.00
#
_symmetry.space_group_name_H-M   'P 1'
#
loop_
_entity.id
_entity.type
_entity.pdbx_description
1 polymer ?
#
loop_
_entity_poly.entity_id
_entity_poly.type
_entity_poly.pdbx_seq_one_letter_code
_entity_poly.pdbx_strand_id
1 'polypeptide(L)'
;MNANIDELIHTAVFSTDAAAKSEARKQIHLQARHAGAISSSIYPLYMAIARGEVSQRFTVPAFNIRALTYDSARALFRAAMRNDVGAFIFEIARSEIGYTEQRPAEYAACVLAAAIKEGFRGPVFIQGDHFQASAKKWVTEEGKAAEIKALESLIDEAIAAEFYNIDIDTSTLVDLKHETRDEQQRENYMGTAHFTKYIRARQPKGITVSIGGEIGEVGKYNTQPDEVRAYVDGVKRELGDVGMAKISVQTGTSHGGVPLADGTVAEAKIDFDVLRETTRICRDEYGIAGSVQHGASTLPESVFNKFPESDAVEIHLATGFQNMILDAPTLPREMKDAIRDFCFANCQDERKPSETDEQFVYKTRKKAIGPFKKRMWELPAQNKQPIIDDLEAKFEFLMQKLGVFGTKEIVAKHVPAIPADLPEYREASAELTAAATVDPNEGE
;
A
#
# COMPACT_ATOMS: atom_id res chain seq x y z
N MET A 1 31.90 11.44 10.01
CA MET A 1 31.92 10.09 9.43
C MET A 1 30.45 9.74 9.20
N ASN A 2 30.01 9.50 7.97
CA ASN A 2 28.65 9.02 7.74
C ASN A 2 28.56 7.61 8.33
N ALA A 3 27.63 7.39 9.27
CA ALA A 3 27.37 6.06 9.80
C ALA A 3 27.02 5.11 8.64
N ASN A 4 27.45 3.85 8.74
CA ASN A 4 27.10 2.82 7.77
C ASN A 4 25.57 2.70 7.71
N ILE A 5 24.99 2.79 6.52
CA ILE A 5 23.53 2.77 6.35
C ILE A 5 22.90 1.48 6.89
N ASP A 6 23.59 0.35 6.81
CA ASP A 6 23.08 -0.93 7.35
C ASP A 6 22.99 -0.91 8.88
N GLU A 7 23.97 -0.29 9.57
CA GLU A 7 23.94 -0.10 11.03
C GLU A 7 22.85 0.90 11.43
N LEU A 8 22.73 1.96 10.65
CA LEU A 8 21.76 3.02 10.90
C LEU A 8 20.31 2.50 10.79
N ILE A 9 20.01 1.73 9.73
CA ILE A 9 18.67 1.15 9.57
C ILE A 9 18.40 0.06 10.61
N HIS A 10 19.38 -0.74 10.99
CA HIS A 10 19.22 -1.70 12.08
C HIS A 10 18.86 -0.99 13.40
N THR A 11 19.50 0.12 13.71
CA THR A 11 19.17 0.95 14.88
C THR A 11 17.74 1.54 14.75
N ALA A 12 17.38 2.06 13.58
CA ALA A 12 16.08 2.64 13.31
C ALA A 12 14.90 1.65 13.46
N VAL A 13 15.17 0.35 13.29
CA VAL A 13 14.16 -0.71 13.40
C VAL A 13 14.19 -1.37 14.79
N PHE A 14 15.35 -1.76 15.30
CA PHE A 14 15.48 -2.69 16.43
C PHE A 14 16.00 -2.07 17.73
N SER A 15 16.43 -0.81 17.75
CA SER A 15 16.83 -0.18 19.02
C SER A 15 15.68 -0.17 20.01
N THR A 16 15.98 -0.47 21.26
CA THR A 16 15.04 -0.32 22.39
C THR A 16 15.07 1.10 22.98
N ASP A 17 16.07 1.89 22.59
CA ASP A 17 16.17 3.31 22.93
C ASP A 17 15.40 4.14 21.89
N ALA A 18 14.28 4.74 22.33
CA ALA A 18 13.42 5.55 21.49
C ALA A 18 14.14 6.77 20.89
N ALA A 19 15.04 7.41 21.65
CA ALA A 19 15.80 8.55 21.16
C ALA A 19 16.81 8.15 20.08
N ALA A 20 17.54 7.05 20.28
CA ALA A 20 18.45 6.50 19.28
C ALA A 20 17.71 6.07 18.00
N LYS A 21 16.54 5.44 18.15
CA LYS A 21 15.67 5.04 17.04
C LYS A 21 15.20 6.25 16.24
N SER A 22 14.69 7.28 16.89
CA SER A 22 14.22 8.52 16.27
C SER A 22 15.35 9.25 15.54
N GLU A 23 16.52 9.38 16.18
CA GLU A 23 17.69 10.02 15.56
C GLU A 23 18.17 9.23 14.33
N ALA A 24 18.21 7.89 14.40
CA ALA A 24 18.60 7.05 13.26
C ALA A 24 17.66 7.26 12.06
N ARG A 25 16.34 7.29 12.30
CA ARG A 25 15.33 7.58 11.26
C ARG A 25 15.56 8.96 10.65
N LYS A 26 15.76 10.00 11.48
CA LYS A 26 16.05 11.35 11.01
C LYS A 26 17.31 11.41 10.15
N GLN A 27 18.39 10.73 10.55
CA GLN A 27 19.62 10.66 9.79
C GLN A 27 19.44 9.96 8.43
N ILE A 28 18.61 8.92 8.36
CA ILE A 28 18.28 8.25 7.09
C ILE A 28 17.57 9.22 6.14
N HIS A 29 16.57 9.97 6.60
CA HIS A 29 15.90 10.97 5.76
C HIS A 29 16.85 12.06 5.26
N LEU A 30 17.72 12.58 6.13
CA LEU A 30 18.75 13.57 5.74
C LEU A 30 19.70 12.99 4.68
N GLN A 31 20.21 11.79 4.90
CA GLN A 31 21.13 11.15 3.96
C GLN A 31 20.44 10.83 2.62
N ALA A 32 19.17 10.39 2.62
CA ALA A 32 18.41 10.16 1.40
C ALA A 32 18.28 11.43 0.55
N ARG A 33 17.93 12.56 1.18
CA ARG A 33 17.86 13.87 0.52
C ARG A 33 19.20 14.29 -0.05
N HIS A 34 20.29 14.16 0.70
CA HIS A 34 21.63 14.46 0.20
C HIS A 34 22.04 13.56 -0.95
N ALA A 35 21.61 12.31 -0.96
CA ALA A 35 21.83 11.36 -2.05
C ALA A 35 20.95 11.65 -3.28
N GLY A 36 19.92 12.49 -3.14
CA GLY A 36 18.97 12.80 -4.21
C GLY A 36 17.80 11.81 -4.31
N ALA A 37 17.58 10.96 -3.29
CA ALA A 37 16.37 10.14 -3.15
C ALA A 37 15.38 10.90 -2.27
N ILE A 38 14.27 11.40 -2.86
CA ILE A 38 13.37 12.35 -2.20
C ILE A 38 11.96 11.78 -2.18
N SER A 39 11.42 11.61 -0.97
CA SER A 39 10.00 11.24 -0.80
C SER A 39 9.12 12.24 -1.53
N SER A 40 8.23 11.76 -2.37
CA SER A 40 7.47 12.58 -3.31
C SER A 40 6.03 12.10 -3.45
N SER A 41 5.17 13.00 -3.90
CA SER A 41 3.80 12.65 -4.31
C SER A 41 3.76 12.31 -5.80
N ILE A 42 3.06 11.23 -6.15
CA ILE A 42 2.82 10.86 -7.54
C ILE A 42 1.70 11.73 -8.19
N TYR A 43 0.99 12.53 -7.39
CA TYR A 43 -0.13 13.37 -7.83
C TYR A 43 0.16 14.15 -9.13
N PRO A 44 1.31 14.83 -9.31
CA PRO A 44 1.55 15.59 -10.54
C PRO A 44 1.61 14.71 -11.81
N LEU A 45 2.15 13.49 -11.69
CA LEU A 45 2.16 12.53 -12.80
C LEU A 45 0.73 12.09 -13.14
N TYR A 46 -0.09 11.78 -12.13
CA TYR A 46 -1.48 11.36 -12.34
C TYR A 46 -2.31 12.46 -12.96
N MET A 47 -2.14 13.70 -12.54
CA MET A 47 -2.82 14.83 -13.16
C MET A 47 -2.36 15.09 -14.60
N ALA A 48 -1.10 14.85 -14.92
CA ALA A 48 -0.61 14.91 -16.30
C ALA A 48 -1.21 13.80 -17.18
N ILE A 49 -1.40 12.60 -16.62
CA ILE A 49 -2.13 11.50 -17.30
C ILE A 49 -3.59 11.90 -17.51
N ALA A 50 -4.28 12.40 -16.49
CA ALA A 50 -5.68 12.82 -16.57
C ALA A 50 -5.92 13.90 -17.66
N ARG A 51 -4.96 14.83 -17.84
CA ARG A 51 -5.02 15.87 -18.87
C ARG A 51 -4.55 15.42 -20.25
N GLY A 52 -4.12 14.16 -20.40
CA GLY A 52 -3.60 13.64 -21.68
C GLY A 52 -2.21 14.16 -22.07
N GLU A 53 -1.48 14.79 -21.14
CA GLU A 53 -0.10 15.27 -21.34
C GLU A 53 0.92 14.14 -21.37
N VAL A 54 0.57 13.03 -20.72
CA VAL A 54 1.31 11.77 -20.73
C VAL A 54 0.46 10.72 -21.42
N SER A 55 0.97 10.18 -22.54
CA SER A 55 0.35 9.03 -23.19
C SER A 55 0.56 7.80 -22.32
N GLN A 56 -0.47 7.41 -21.57
CA GLN A 56 -0.40 6.27 -20.70
C GLN A 56 -0.42 4.97 -21.51
N ARG A 57 0.70 4.23 -21.45
CA ARG A 57 0.85 2.86 -21.94
C ARG A 57 1.42 1.97 -20.86
N PHE A 58 1.24 2.36 -19.61
CA PHE A 58 1.73 1.67 -18.44
C PHE A 58 0.73 1.77 -17.29
N THR A 59 0.75 0.79 -16.41
CA THR A 59 0.05 0.82 -15.12
C THR A 59 1.10 0.88 -14.03
N VAL A 60 0.99 1.85 -13.11
CA VAL A 60 1.94 2.03 -12.02
C VAL A 60 1.78 0.89 -11.01
N PRO A 61 2.82 0.06 -10.76
CA PRO A 61 2.76 -0.92 -9.69
C PRO A 61 2.97 -0.29 -8.33
N ALA A 62 2.07 -0.56 -7.40
CA ALA A 62 2.24 -0.32 -5.98
C ALA A 62 2.64 -1.65 -5.33
N PHE A 63 3.89 -1.70 -4.86
CA PHE A 63 4.49 -2.90 -4.27
C PHE A 63 4.32 -2.86 -2.75
N ASN A 64 3.45 -3.69 -2.25
CA ASN A 64 3.18 -3.82 -0.82
C ASN A 64 4.19 -4.77 -0.17
N ILE A 65 5.13 -4.21 0.56
CA ILE A 65 6.25 -4.96 1.15
C ILE A 65 6.03 -5.15 2.66
N ARG A 66 5.59 -6.34 3.06
CA ARG A 66 5.24 -6.67 4.45
C ARG A 66 6.39 -7.24 5.26
N ALA A 67 7.32 -7.94 4.63
CA ALA A 67 8.43 -8.64 5.30
C ALA A 67 9.75 -8.40 4.60
N LEU A 68 10.86 -8.50 5.35
CA LEU A 68 12.22 -8.21 4.86
C LEU A 68 12.28 -6.85 4.15
N THR A 69 11.58 -5.84 4.68
CA THR A 69 11.27 -4.59 3.97
C THR A 69 12.50 -3.89 3.43
N TYR A 70 13.56 -3.80 4.20
CA TYR A 70 14.83 -3.19 3.74
C TYR A 70 15.46 -3.97 2.57
N ASP A 71 15.61 -5.30 2.70
CA ASP A 71 16.23 -6.13 1.67
C ASP A 71 15.35 -6.20 0.40
N SER A 72 14.02 -6.33 0.56
CA SER A 72 13.06 -6.33 -0.55
C SER A 72 13.02 -5.00 -1.28
N ALA A 73 13.06 -3.87 -0.56
CA ALA A 73 13.14 -2.54 -1.16
C ALA A 73 14.44 -2.34 -1.94
N ARG A 74 15.57 -2.87 -1.46
CA ARG A 74 16.82 -2.87 -2.19
C ARG A 74 16.71 -3.62 -3.52
N ALA A 75 16.11 -4.82 -3.50
CA ALA A 75 15.84 -5.61 -4.71
C ALA A 75 14.99 -4.83 -5.71
N LEU A 76 13.92 -4.17 -5.21
CA LEU A 76 13.03 -3.37 -6.05
C LEU A 76 13.76 -2.18 -6.69
N PHE A 77 14.59 -1.44 -5.94
CA PHE A 77 15.40 -0.36 -6.49
C PHE A 77 16.41 -0.86 -7.53
N ARG A 78 17.07 -2.01 -7.32
CA ARG A 78 17.98 -2.58 -8.33
C ARG A 78 17.26 -2.92 -9.63
N ALA A 79 16.10 -3.58 -9.53
CA ALA A 79 15.26 -3.90 -10.70
C ALA A 79 14.81 -2.63 -11.43
N ALA A 80 14.37 -1.59 -10.69
CA ALA A 80 13.94 -0.32 -11.24
C ALA A 80 15.08 0.43 -11.95
N MET A 81 16.24 0.54 -11.32
CA MET A 81 17.40 1.25 -11.90
C MET A 81 17.93 0.57 -13.16
N ARG A 82 17.95 -0.76 -13.21
CA ARG A 82 18.39 -1.53 -14.38
C ARG A 82 17.58 -1.26 -15.64
N ASN A 83 16.30 -0.88 -15.45
CA ASN A 83 15.32 -0.74 -16.52
C ASN A 83 14.78 0.71 -16.65
N ASP A 84 15.47 1.69 -16.08
CA ASP A 84 15.09 3.11 -16.08
C ASP A 84 13.62 3.34 -15.66
N VAL A 85 13.16 2.60 -14.64
CA VAL A 85 11.82 2.75 -14.07
C VAL A 85 11.81 3.88 -13.05
N GLY A 86 10.87 4.81 -13.22
CA GLY A 86 10.58 5.87 -12.23
C GLY A 86 9.16 5.76 -11.66
N ALA A 87 8.23 5.15 -12.40
CA ALA A 87 6.83 5.05 -11.99
C ALA A 87 6.57 3.73 -11.25
N PHE A 88 6.83 3.70 -9.95
CA PHE A 88 6.53 2.60 -9.03
C PHE A 88 6.39 3.14 -7.59
N ILE A 89 5.60 2.47 -6.78
CA ILE A 89 5.23 2.89 -5.43
C ILE A 89 5.60 1.78 -4.43
N PHE A 90 6.07 2.16 -3.25
CA PHE A 90 6.14 1.30 -2.06
C PHE A 90 4.91 1.55 -1.20
N GLU A 91 4.23 0.53 -0.75
CA GLU A 91 3.02 0.71 0.04
C GLU A 91 2.90 -0.24 1.23
N ILE A 92 2.10 0.18 2.20
CA ILE A 92 1.69 -0.63 3.33
C ILE A 92 0.28 -0.21 3.78
N ALA A 93 -0.59 -1.19 4.06
CA ALA A 93 -1.96 -0.93 4.47
C ALA A 93 -2.08 -0.70 5.99
N ARG A 94 -3.19 -0.06 6.41
CA ARG A 94 -3.48 0.19 7.82
C ARG A 94 -3.41 -1.08 8.68
N SER A 95 -4.07 -2.15 8.24
CA SER A 95 -4.07 -3.44 8.95
C SER A 95 -2.66 -4.04 9.04
N GLU A 96 -1.87 -3.90 7.98
CA GLU A 96 -0.53 -4.43 7.86
C GLU A 96 0.47 -3.71 8.77
N ILE A 97 0.33 -2.38 8.91
CA ILE A 97 1.09 -1.59 9.89
C ILE A 97 0.99 -2.21 11.29
N GLY A 98 -0.20 -2.72 11.65
CA GLY A 98 -0.43 -3.38 12.94
C GLY A 98 0.31 -4.72 13.06
N TYR A 99 -0.03 -5.70 12.23
CA TYR A 99 0.47 -7.06 12.41
C TYR A 99 1.93 -7.26 11.97
N THR A 100 2.47 -6.39 11.13
CA THR A 100 3.90 -6.40 10.79
C THR A 100 4.75 -5.60 11.79
N GLU A 101 4.11 -4.86 12.69
CA GLU A 101 4.77 -3.93 13.62
C GLU A 101 5.64 -2.90 12.89
N GLN A 102 5.24 -2.48 11.69
CA GLN A 102 5.96 -1.51 10.86
C GLN A 102 5.18 -0.20 10.78
N ARG A 103 5.36 0.66 11.78
CA ARG A 103 4.77 2.01 11.75
C ARG A 103 5.33 2.83 10.58
N PRO A 104 4.60 3.86 10.09
CA PRO A 104 5.00 4.67 8.94
C PRO A 104 6.46 5.16 8.99
N ALA A 105 6.92 5.64 10.15
CA ALA A 105 8.30 6.11 10.31
C ALA A 105 9.36 5.01 10.12
N GLU A 106 9.06 3.76 10.50
CA GLU A 106 9.95 2.61 10.26
C GLU A 106 9.94 2.21 8.79
N TYR A 107 8.75 2.13 8.21
CA TYR A 107 8.59 1.73 6.81
C TYR A 107 9.31 2.70 5.87
N ALA A 108 9.09 4.02 6.03
CA ALA A 108 9.79 5.05 5.27
C ALA A 108 11.32 4.96 5.45
N ALA A 109 11.78 4.77 6.68
CA ALA A 109 13.22 4.60 6.94
C ALA A 109 13.82 3.39 6.21
N CYS A 110 13.11 2.24 6.17
CA CYS A 110 13.55 1.06 5.42
C CYS A 110 13.65 1.35 3.93
N VAL A 111 12.63 1.98 3.33
CA VAL A 111 12.61 2.32 1.90
C VAL A 111 13.72 3.31 1.55
N LEU A 112 13.87 4.40 2.33
CA LEU A 112 14.88 5.42 2.07
C LEU A 112 16.31 4.90 2.31
N ALA A 113 16.53 4.08 3.33
CA ALA A 113 17.83 3.43 3.55
C ALA A 113 18.18 2.49 2.39
N ALA A 114 17.21 1.77 1.83
CA ALA A 114 17.40 0.94 0.65
C ALA A 114 17.77 1.77 -0.58
N ALA A 115 17.11 2.92 -0.80
CA ALA A 115 17.45 3.87 -1.87
C ALA A 115 18.88 4.36 -1.75
N ILE A 116 19.32 4.75 -0.53
CA ILE A 116 20.71 5.18 -0.26
C ILE A 116 21.67 4.03 -0.57
N LYS A 117 21.39 2.83 -0.07
CA LYS A 117 22.27 1.65 -0.22
C LYS A 117 22.50 1.28 -1.67
N GLU A 118 21.47 1.33 -2.48
CA GLU A 118 21.55 0.97 -3.91
C GLU A 118 21.94 2.17 -4.81
N GLY A 119 22.05 3.39 -4.26
CA GLY A 119 22.42 4.60 -5.00
C GLY A 119 21.30 5.15 -5.91
N PHE A 120 20.04 4.86 -5.58
CA PHE A 120 18.89 5.41 -6.30
C PHE A 120 18.81 6.92 -6.15
N ARG A 121 18.44 7.61 -7.24
CA ARG A 121 18.23 9.06 -7.28
C ARG A 121 16.95 9.38 -8.02
N GLY A 122 16.13 10.21 -7.42
CA GLY A 122 14.83 10.62 -7.97
C GLY A 122 13.73 10.61 -6.94
N PRO A 123 12.49 10.83 -7.38
CA PRO A 123 11.31 10.71 -6.54
C PRO A 123 11.14 9.29 -5.99
N VAL A 124 10.87 9.18 -4.69
CA VAL A 124 10.51 7.93 -4.01
C VAL A 124 9.05 8.06 -3.58
N PHE A 125 8.20 7.21 -4.11
CA PHE A 125 6.77 7.21 -3.79
C PHE A 125 6.50 6.19 -2.69
N ILE A 126 6.00 6.66 -1.54
CA ILE A 126 5.57 5.84 -0.41
C ILE A 126 4.09 6.11 -0.18
N GLN A 127 3.30 5.05 -0.07
CA GLN A 127 1.84 5.09 -0.02
C GLN A 127 1.30 4.41 1.23
N GLY A 128 0.33 5.06 1.89
CA GLY A 128 -0.58 4.41 2.81
C GLY A 128 -1.72 3.80 2.01
N ASP A 129 -1.71 2.48 1.90
CA ASP A 129 -2.73 1.69 1.23
C ASP A 129 -3.88 1.42 2.20
N HIS A 130 -5.12 1.40 1.73
CA HIS A 130 -6.30 1.13 2.55
C HIS A 130 -6.23 1.78 3.94
N PHE A 131 -6.18 3.12 4.01
CA PHE A 131 -6.47 3.79 5.28
C PHE A 131 -7.97 3.67 5.55
N GLN A 132 -8.34 2.43 5.89
CA GLN A 132 -9.70 1.92 5.88
C GLN A 132 -10.43 2.24 7.17
N ALA A 133 -11.70 2.68 7.05
CA ALA A 133 -12.60 2.82 8.17
C ALA A 133 -13.25 1.48 8.54
N SER A 134 -13.38 1.20 9.85
CA SER A 134 -14.02 0.00 10.35
C SER A 134 -15.54 0.18 10.41
N ALA A 135 -16.28 -0.56 9.60
CA ALA A 135 -17.74 -0.57 9.62
C ALA A 135 -18.30 -1.00 11.01
N LYS A 136 -17.62 -1.90 11.70
CA LYS A 136 -18.03 -2.37 13.04
C LYS A 136 -18.01 -1.24 14.07
N LYS A 137 -17.01 -0.34 13.98
CA LYS A 137 -16.90 0.83 14.87
C LYS A 137 -17.84 1.96 14.47
N TRP A 138 -18.28 1.99 13.21
CA TRP A 138 -19.16 3.04 12.67
C TRP A 138 -20.62 2.95 13.12
N VAL A 139 -20.99 1.85 13.80
CA VAL A 139 -22.39 1.58 14.21
C VAL A 139 -22.92 2.55 15.28
N THR A 140 -22.04 3.13 16.10
CA THR A 140 -22.39 4.07 17.17
C THR A 140 -21.67 5.40 16.98
N GLU A 141 -22.27 6.50 17.42
CA GLU A 141 -21.63 7.83 17.33
C GLU A 141 -20.29 7.88 18.08
N GLU A 142 -20.19 7.22 19.23
CA GLU A 142 -18.94 7.15 20.00
C GLU A 142 -17.87 6.34 19.23
N GLY A 143 -18.24 5.18 18.68
CA GLY A 143 -17.36 4.34 17.87
C GLY A 143 -16.91 5.05 16.59
N LYS A 144 -17.82 5.74 15.89
CA LYS A 144 -17.54 6.56 14.72
C LYS A 144 -16.52 7.67 15.05
N ALA A 145 -16.76 8.42 16.12
CA ALA A 145 -15.85 9.48 16.55
C ALA A 145 -14.45 8.94 16.92
N ALA A 146 -14.38 7.78 17.59
CA ALA A 146 -13.12 7.14 17.94
C ALA A 146 -12.37 6.67 16.68
N GLU A 147 -13.08 6.10 15.71
CA GLU A 147 -12.50 5.60 14.45
C GLU A 147 -11.99 6.74 13.56
N ILE A 148 -12.74 7.84 13.45
CA ILE A 148 -12.28 9.05 12.76
C ILE A 148 -10.98 9.54 13.38
N LYS A 149 -10.93 9.69 14.72
CA LYS A 149 -9.72 10.13 15.41
C LYS A 149 -8.52 9.17 15.20
N ALA A 150 -8.76 7.87 15.16
CA ALA A 150 -7.71 6.88 14.91
C ALA A 150 -7.13 7.01 13.49
N LEU A 151 -7.98 7.21 12.48
CA LEU A 151 -7.54 7.46 11.10
C LEU A 151 -6.83 8.79 10.94
N GLU A 152 -7.34 9.86 11.55
CA GLU A 152 -6.67 11.16 11.56
C GLU A 152 -5.28 11.08 12.18
N SER A 153 -5.13 10.35 13.29
CA SER A 153 -3.82 10.13 13.92
C SER A 153 -2.87 9.33 13.03
N LEU A 154 -3.36 8.33 12.31
CA LEU A 154 -2.56 7.56 11.36
C LEU A 154 -2.14 8.42 10.16
N ILE A 155 -3.02 9.27 9.65
CA ILE A 155 -2.71 10.23 8.59
C ILE A 155 -1.62 11.20 9.03
N ASP A 156 -1.71 11.74 10.26
CA ASP A 156 -0.69 12.64 10.82
C ASP A 156 0.68 11.93 10.90
N GLU A 157 0.71 10.69 11.38
CA GLU A 157 1.93 9.89 11.45
C GLU A 157 2.50 9.57 10.05
N ALA A 158 1.64 9.24 9.10
CA ALA A 158 2.04 8.95 7.73
C ALA A 158 2.63 10.17 7.03
N ILE A 159 1.97 11.34 7.13
CA ILE A 159 2.49 12.58 6.56
C ILE A 159 3.82 12.98 7.23
N ALA A 160 3.93 12.83 8.56
CA ALA A 160 5.16 13.06 9.28
C ALA A 160 6.29 12.12 8.84
N ALA A 161 5.97 10.91 8.43
CA ALA A 161 6.90 9.93 7.85
C ALA A 161 7.14 10.12 6.33
N GLU A 162 6.65 11.20 5.74
CA GLU A 162 6.77 11.51 4.31
C GLU A 162 6.01 10.53 3.38
N PHE A 163 4.91 9.96 3.85
CA PHE A 163 3.93 9.31 2.98
C PHE A 163 3.11 10.40 2.29
N TYR A 164 3.41 10.67 1.04
CA TYR A 164 2.73 11.69 0.26
C TYR A 164 1.76 11.11 -0.76
N ASN A 165 1.39 9.85 -0.57
CA ASN A 165 0.35 9.13 -1.30
C ASN A 165 -0.48 8.37 -0.26
N ILE A 166 -1.79 8.58 -0.22
CA ILE A 166 -2.68 8.00 0.79
C ILE A 166 -3.98 7.60 0.12
N ASP A 167 -4.32 6.32 0.22
CA ASP A 167 -5.60 5.80 -0.23
C ASP A 167 -6.58 5.74 0.93
N ILE A 168 -7.60 6.57 0.84
CA ILE A 168 -8.70 6.63 1.80
C ILE A 168 -9.70 5.56 1.41
N ASP A 169 -9.96 4.65 2.33
CA ASP A 169 -10.91 3.58 2.13
C ASP A 169 -12.03 3.64 3.16
N THR A 170 -13.14 4.21 2.73
CA THR A 170 -14.40 4.22 3.46
C THR A 170 -15.46 3.36 2.78
N SER A 171 -15.07 2.50 1.84
CA SER A 171 -15.94 1.62 1.07
C SER A 171 -16.69 0.60 1.92
N THR A 172 -16.13 0.20 3.06
CA THR A 172 -16.79 -0.66 4.05
C THR A 172 -18.08 -0.06 4.62
N LEU A 173 -18.28 1.25 4.44
CA LEU A 173 -19.45 1.99 4.92
C LEU A 173 -20.59 2.07 3.88
N VAL A 174 -20.40 1.50 2.70
CA VAL A 174 -21.45 1.41 1.67
C VAL A 174 -22.61 0.57 2.17
N ASP A 175 -23.84 1.11 2.13
CA ASP A 175 -25.04 0.39 2.53
C ASP A 175 -25.98 0.12 1.34
N LEU A 176 -25.91 -1.08 0.80
CA LEU A 176 -26.69 -1.53 -0.36
C LEU A 176 -28.20 -1.67 -0.07
N LYS A 177 -28.67 -1.46 1.16
CA LYS A 177 -30.11 -1.53 1.50
C LYS A 177 -30.88 -0.31 1.02
N HIS A 178 -30.17 0.80 0.71
CA HIS A 178 -30.81 2.01 0.19
C HIS A 178 -31.23 1.84 -1.27
N GLU A 179 -32.24 2.62 -1.69
CA GLU A 179 -32.81 2.49 -3.03
C GLU A 179 -31.94 3.16 -4.11
N THR A 180 -31.30 4.29 -3.76
CA THR A 180 -30.50 5.07 -4.72
C THR A 180 -29.00 4.86 -4.50
N ARG A 181 -28.22 4.95 -5.59
CA ARG A 181 -26.74 4.88 -5.50
C ARG A 181 -26.17 5.99 -4.64
N ASP A 182 -26.75 7.18 -4.66
CA ASP A 182 -26.31 8.28 -3.82
C ASP A 182 -26.44 7.97 -2.34
N GLU A 183 -27.56 7.41 -1.90
CA GLU A 183 -27.77 6.99 -0.52
C GLU A 183 -26.88 5.81 -0.14
N GLN A 184 -26.67 4.84 -1.05
CA GLN A 184 -25.79 3.70 -0.82
C GLN A 184 -24.35 4.14 -0.58
N GLN A 185 -23.86 5.14 -1.34
CA GLN A 185 -22.49 5.66 -1.28
C GLN A 185 -22.29 6.79 -0.25
N ARG A 186 -23.35 7.21 0.45
CA ARG A 186 -23.33 8.43 1.27
C ARG A 186 -22.24 8.44 2.33
N GLU A 187 -22.18 7.45 3.20
CA GLU A 187 -21.16 7.38 4.25
C GLU A 187 -19.75 7.25 3.66
N ASN A 188 -19.61 6.56 2.52
CA ASN A 188 -18.36 6.42 1.80
C ASN A 188 -17.86 7.77 1.29
N TYR A 189 -18.63 8.50 0.48
CA TYR A 189 -18.16 9.79 -0.06
C TYR A 189 -18.02 10.88 1.03
N MET A 190 -18.83 10.86 2.08
CA MET A 190 -18.68 11.78 3.21
C MET A 190 -17.38 11.52 3.99
N GLY A 191 -17.06 10.24 4.26
CA GLY A 191 -15.81 9.84 4.89
C GLY A 191 -14.59 10.22 4.05
N THR A 192 -14.62 9.91 2.75
CA THR A 192 -13.56 10.31 1.81
C THR A 192 -13.35 11.81 1.79
N ALA A 193 -14.42 12.59 1.75
CA ALA A 193 -14.34 14.05 1.77
C ALA A 193 -13.78 14.58 3.09
N HIS A 194 -14.19 14.00 4.24
CA HIS A 194 -13.66 14.36 5.55
C HIS A 194 -12.14 14.18 5.62
N PHE A 195 -11.64 12.99 5.31
CA PHE A 195 -10.21 12.70 5.37
C PHE A 195 -9.40 13.44 4.29
N THR A 196 -9.99 13.70 3.13
CA THR A 196 -9.37 14.56 2.12
C THR A 196 -9.17 15.98 2.66
N LYS A 197 -10.16 16.60 3.27
CA LYS A 197 -10.03 17.93 3.93
C LYS A 197 -8.94 17.89 5.01
N TYR A 198 -8.92 16.82 5.79
CA TYR A 198 -7.93 16.63 6.85
C TYR A 198 -6.50 16.57 6.32
N ILE A 199 -6.25 15.79 5.27
CA ILE A 199 -4.95 15.67 4.58
C ILE A 199 -4.55 17.01 3.96
N ARG A 200 -5.45 17.69 3.24
CA ARG A 200 -5.16 18.98 2.60
C ARG A 200 -4.73 20.06 3.58
N ALA A 201 -5.27 20.04 4.80
CA ALA A 201 -4.89 20.96 5.86
C ALA A 201 -3.50 20.67 6.48
N ARG A 202 -2.94 19.46 6.25
CA ARG A 202 -1.69 18.96 6.85
C ARG A 202 -0.56 18.72 5.88
N GLN A 203 -0.86 18.64 4.59
CA GLN A 203 0.16 18.40 3.57
C GLN A 203 1.25 19.49 3.60
N PRO A 204 2.54 19.13 3.38
CA PRO A 204 3.61 20.10 3.38
C PRO A 204 3.46 21.14 2.26
N LYS A 205 3.98 22.33 2.50
CA LYS A 205 3.95 23.41 1.50
C LYS A 205 4.63 22.98 0.20
N GLY A 206 3.94 23.14 -0.90
CA GLY A 206 4.42 22.79 -2.24
C GLY A 206 4.25 21.34 -2.64
N ILE A 207 3.76 20.48 -1.72
CA ILE A 207 3.45 19.07 -2.00
C ILE A 207 1.93 18.89 -1.92
N THR A 208 1.32 18.44 -3.01
CA THR A 208 -0.07 17.98 -2.99
C THR A 208 -0.07 16.47 -2.79
N VAL A 209 -0.52 16.00 -1.63
CA VAL A 209 -0.61 14.56 -1.33
C VAL A 209 -1.55 13.90 -2.34
N SER A 210 -1.10 12.82 -2.99
CA SER A 210 -1.95 12.03 -3.86
C SER A 210 -2.98 11.27 -3.02
N ILE A 211 -4.26 11.43 -3.35
CA ILE A 211 -5.34 10.75 -2.66
C ILE A 211 -6.01 9.79 -3.63
N GLY A 212 -6.12 8.53 -3.23
CA GLY A 212 -7.00 7.55 -3.83
C GLY A 212 -8.30 7.43 -3.05
N GLY A 213 -9.38 7.15 -3.74
CA GLY A 213 -10.65 6.76 -3.15
C GLY A 213 -11.02 5.34 -3.53
N GLU A 214 -11.96 4.72 -2.84
CA GLU A 214 -12.43 3.37 -3.12
C GLU A 214 -13.94 3.30 -3.18
N ILE A 215 -14.45 2.60 -4.21
CA ILE A 215 -15.87 2.45 -4.45
C ILE A 215 -16.29 1.00 -4.19
N GLY A 216 -17.36 0.86 -3.46
CA GLY A 216 -18.08 -0.38 -3.44
C GLY A 216 -17.67 -1.36 -2.37
N GLU A 217 -18.64 -2.19 -2.01
CA GLU A 217 -18.45 -3.29 -1.07
C GLU A 217 -17.67 -4.41 -1.75
N VAL A 218 -16.57 -4.78 -1.14
CA VAL A 218 -15.70 -5.85 -1.61
C VAL A 218 -16.45 -7.18 -1.71
N GLY A 219 -16.38 -7.82 -2.88
CA GLY A 219 -16.57 -9.27 -2.97
C GLY A 219 -17.92 -9.78 -3.45
N LYS A 220 -18.88 -8.94 -3.89
CA LYS A 220 -20.19 -9.46 -4.36
C LYS A 220 -20.48 -9.21 -5.83
N TYR A 221 -20.12 -8.06 -6.39
CA TYR A 221 -20.30 -7.75 -7.81
C TYR A 221 -19.32 -6.67 -8.27
N ASN A 222 -19.15 -6.58 -9.58
CA ASN A 222 -18.27 -5.60 -10.19
C ASN A 222 -18.83 -4.19 -10.05
N THR A 223 -17.95 -3.21 -9.86
CA THR A 223 -18.31 -1.78 -9.83
C THR A 223 -19.08 -1.38 -11.08
N GLN A 224 -20.16 -0.63 -10.89
CA GLN A 224 -21.01 -0.14 -11.98
C GLN A 224 -20.76 1.34 -12.25
N PRO A 225 -20.95 1.83 -13.50
CA PRO A 225 -20.73 3.23 -13.86
C PRO A 225 -21.55 4.24 -13.04
N ASP A 226 -22.75 3.88 -12.62
CA ASP A 226 -23.61 4.74 -11.80
C ASP A 226 -23.11 4.87 -10.35
N GLU A 227 -22.44 3.83 -9.83
CA GLU A 227 -21.77 3.87 -8.52
C GLU A 227 -20.58 4.83 -8.55
N VAL A 228 -19.75 4.77 -9.62
CA VAL A 228 -18.61 5.68 -9.82
C VAL A 228 -19.10 7.13 -9.78
N ARG A 229 -20.16 7.45 -10.54
CA ARG A 229 -20.71 8.80 -10.61
C ARG A 229 -21.30 9.24 -9.27
N ALA A 230 -22.10 8.39 -8.61
CA ALA A 230 -22.69 8.72 -7.32
C ALA A 230 -21.62 9.02 -6.27
N TYR A 231 -20.57 8.23 -6.21
CA TYR A 231 -19.45 8.43 -5.30
C TYR A 231 -18.69 9.73 -5.60
N VAL A 232 -18.24 9.94 -6.83
CA VAL A 232 -17.44 11.12 -7.19
C VAL A 232 -18.25 12.41 -7.11
N ASP A 233 -19.51 12.41 -7.54
CA ASP A 233 -20.41 13.55 -7.41
C ASP A 233 -20.67 13.88 -5.93
N GLY A 234 -20.79 12.84 -5.07
CA GLY A 234 -20.89 12.99 -3.63
C GLY A 234 -19.66 13.67 -3.04
N VAL A 235 -18.46 13.17 -3.33
CA VAL A 235 -17.19 13.79 -2.90
C VAL A 235 -17.11 15.25 -3.38
N LYS A 236 -17.45 15.51 -4.64
CA LYS A 236 -17.41 16.85 -5.23
C LYS A 236 -18.39 17.82 -4.56
N ARG A 237 -19.58 17.35 -4.18
CA ARG A 237 -20.54 18.18 -3.41
C ARG A 237 -19.96 18.59 -2.05
N GLU A 238 -19.25 17.67 -1.39
CA GLU A 238 -18.71 17.91 -0.05
C GLU A 238 -17.41 18.75 -0.06
N LEU A 239 -16.58 18.63 -1.09
CA LEU A 239 -15.28 19.31 -1.19
C LEU A 239 -15.33 20.60 -2.01
N GLY A 240 -16.24 20.69 -2.97
CA GLY A 240 -16.23 21.72 -4.02
C GLY A 240 -15.35 21.35 -5.23
N ASP A 241 -14.53 20.33 -5.10
CA ASP A 241 -13.73 19.71 -6.19
C ASP A 241 -13.70 18.17 -6.03
N VAL A 242 -13.02 17.48 -6.93
CA VAL A 242 -12.92 16.02 -6.89
C VAL A 242 -11.98 15.52 -5.76
N GLY A 243 -10.93 16.26 -5.47
CA GLY A 243 -9.98 15.99 -4.38
C GLY A 243 -9.08 14.77 -4.54
N MET A 244 -9.43 13.82 -5.41
CA MET A 244 -8.76 12.54 -5.62
C MET A 244 -8.01 12.48 -6.94
N ALA A 245 -6.95 11.66 -7.01
CA ALA A 245 -6.16 11.43 -8.22
C ALA A 245 -6.50 10.12 -8.92
N LYS A 246 -7.03 9.14 -8.20
CA LYS A 246 -7.32 7.77 -8.66
C LYS A 246 -8.47 7.18 -7.87
N ILE A 247 -9.08 6.10 -8.38
CA ILE A 247 -10.20 5.43 -7.73
C ILE A 247 -10.07 3.92 -7.85
N SER A 248 -10.11 3.23 -6.73
CA SER A 248 -10.13 1.77 -6.67
C SER A 248 -11.52 1.21 -6.92
N VAL A 249 -11.59 0.11 -7.68
CA VAL A 249 -12.83 -0.52 -8.12
C VAL A 249 -12.82 -2.03 -7.97
N GLN A 250 -14.01 -2.63 -7.87
CA GLN A 250 -14.21 -4.06 -7.86
C GLN A 250 -14.35 -4.63 -9.27
N THR A 251 -13.55 -5.66 -9.56
CA THR A 251 -13.50 -6.32 -10.86
C THR A 251 -13.69 -7.84 -10.78
N GLY A 252 -14.11 -8.34 -9.61
CA GLY A 252 -14.29 -9.78 -9.34
C GLY A 252 -13.11 -10.47 -8.64
N THR A 253 -12.08 -9.70 -8.21
CA THR A 253 -10.98 -10.22 -7.40
C THR A 253 -11.31 -10.18 -5.91
N SER A 254 -10.59 -10.99 -5.11
CA SER A 254 -10.58 -10.91 -3.66
C SER A 254 -9.14 -10.75 -3.15
N HIS A 255 -8.97 -10.00 -2.06
CA HIS A 255 -7.67 -9.83 -1.42
C HIS A 255 -7.13 -11.18 -0.89
N GLY A 256 -5.82 -11.41 -1.03
CA GLY A 256 -5.17 -12.62 -0.55
C GLY A 256 -5.43 -13.90 -1.35
N GLY A 257 -6.38 -13.86 -2.29
CA GLY A 257 -6.87 -15.05 -2.99
C GLY A 257 -7.72 -15.96 -2.08
N VAL A 258 -8.37 -16.95 -2.66
CA VAL A 258 -9.19 -17.94 -1.93
C VAL A 258 -8.37 -19.23 -1.76
N PRO A 259 -7.91 -19.57 -0.53
CA PRO A 259 -7.13 -20.79 -0.33
C PRO A 259 -8.01 -22.03 -0.49
N LEU A 260 -7.56 -22.96 -1.34
CA LEU A 260 -8.18 -24.26 -1.53
C LEU A 260 -7.75 -25.24 -0.43
N ALA A 261 -8.48 -26.35 -0.31
CA ALA A 261 -8.23 -27.35 0.74
C ALA A 261 -6.83 -28.01 0.65
N ASP A 262 -6.22 -28.00 -0.53
CA ASP A 262 -4.86 -28.49 -0.77
C ASP A 262 -3.76 -27.43 -0.51
N GLY A 263 -4.14 -26.23 -0.05
CA GLY A 263 -3.20 -25.12 0.21
C GLY A 263 -2.85 -24.27 -1.01
N THR A 264 -3.39 -24.57 -2.18
CA THR A 264 -3.26 -23.71 -3.37
C THR A 264 -4.27 -22.56 -3.33
N VAL A 265 -4.13 -21.59 -4.23
CA VAL A 265 -5.02 -20.44 -4.34
C VAL A 265 -5.90 -20.58 -5.57
N ALA A 266 -7.21 -20.36 -5.41
CA ALA A 266 -8.15 -20.39 -6.52
C ALA A 266 -7.81 -19.31 -7.57
N GLU A 267 -8.00 -19.62 -8.84
CA GLU A 267 -7.80 -18.67 -9.92
C GLU A 267 -8.87 -17.58 -9.88
N ALA A 268 -8.44 -16.32 -9.76
CA ALA A 268 -9.33 -15.18 -9.81
C ALA A 268 -9.60 -14.76 -11.26
N LYS A 269 -10.85 -14.36 -11.55
CA LYS A 269 -11.24 -13.80 -12.85
C LYS A 269 -11.43 -12.31 -12.70
N ILE A 270 -10.71 -11.54 -13.53
CA ILE A 270 -10.83 -10.07 -13.59
C ILE A 270 -11.66 -9.69 -14.81
N ASP A 271 -12.56 -8.74 -14.58
CA ASP A 271 -13.27 -8.02 -15.65
C ASP A 271 -12.50 -6.74 -15.99
N PHE A 272 -11.69 -6.80 -17.06
CA PHE A 272 -10.90 -5.66 -17.53
C PHE A 272 -11.74 -4.55 -18.16
N ASP A 273 -12.98 -4.82 -18.55
CA ASP A 273 -13.87 -3.81 -19.10
C ASP A 273 -14.34 -2.83 -18.02
N VAL A 274 -14.49 -3.29 -16.78
CA VAL A 274 -14.75 -2.43 -15.62
C VAL A 274 -13.63 -1.41 -15.44
N LEU A 275 -12.36 -1.83 -15.50
CA LEU A 275 -11.22 -0.93 -15.39
C LEU A 275 -11.22 0.13 -16.50
N ARG A 276 -11.43 -0.30 -17.74
CA ARG A 276 -11.45 0.59 -18.91
C ARG A 276 -12.59 1.60 -18.83
N GLU A 277 -13.80 1.13 -18.52
CA GLU A 277 -14.96 2.01 -18.45
C GLU A 277 -14.85 2.99 -17.29
N THR A 278 -14.42 2.54 -16.11
CA THR A 278 -14.19 3.43 -14.96
C THR A 278 -13.11 4.46 -15.29
N THR A 279 -11.99 4.06 -15.90
CA THR A 279 -10.93 5.01 -16.28
C THR A 279 -11.46 6.06 -17.25
N ARG A 280 -12.28 5.66 -18.25
CA ARG A 280 -12.91 6.60 -19.17
C ARG A 280 -13.80 7.61 -18.43
N ILE A 281 -14.68 7.15 -17.54
CA ILE A 281 -15.52 8.04 -16.72
C ILE A 281 -14.65 8.98 -15.88
N CYS A 282 -13.64 8.46 -15.20
CA CYS A 282 -12.72 9.24 -14.37
C CYS A 282 -12.08 10.39 -15.15
N ARG A 283 -11.58 10.12 -16.36
CA ARG A 283 -10.89 11.12 -17.17
C ARG A 283 -11.85 12.09 -17.83
N ASP A 284 -12.86 11.58 -18.53
CA ASP A 284 -13.74 12.39 -19.37
C ASP A 284 -14.68 13.27 -18.55
N GLU A 285 -15.16 12.78 -17.40
CA GLU A 285 -16.19 13.48 -16.62
C GLU A 285 -15.60 14.22 -15.39
N TYR A 286 -14.47 13.75 -14.84
CA TYR A 286 -13.97 14.22 -13.54
C TYR A 286 -12.53 14.70 -13.51
N GLY A 287 -11.72 14.44 -14.54
CA GLY A 287 -10.30 14.80 -14.55
C GLY A 287 -9.45 13.99 -13.56
N ILE A 288 -9.89 12.78 -13.21
CA ILE A 288 -9.17 11.79 -12.38
C ILE A 288 -8.32 10.91 -13.30
N ALA A 289 -7.13 10.47 -12.87
CA ALA A 289 -6.19 9.73 -13.72
C ALA A 289 -6.73 8.36 -14.17
N GLY A 290 -7.52 7.67 -13.36
CA GLY A 290 -8.16 6.43 -13.77
C GLY A 290 -8.42 5.46 -12.60
N SER A 291 -8.74 4.23 -13.00
CA SER A 291 -9.05 3.12 -12.09
C SER A 291 -7.81 2.47 -11.50
N VAL A 292 -7.96 1.91 -10.31
CA VAL A 292 -6.95 1.13 -9.57
C VAL A 292 -7.47 -0.29 -9.35
N GLN A 293 -6.57 -1.27 -9.49
CA GLN A 293 -6.86 -2.68 -9.24
C GLN A 293 -6.22 -3.17 -7.95
N HIS A 294 -7.03 -3.78 -7.07
CA HIS A 294 -6.59 -4.50 -5.88
C HIS A 294 -6.66 -6.03 -6.03
N GLY A 295 -6.00 -6.77 -5.12
CA GLY A 295 -6.08 -8.23 -5.08
C GLY A 295 -5.44 -8.95 -6.27
N ALA A 296 -4.45 -8.34 -6.92
CA ALA A 296 -3.87 -8.83 -8.17
C ALA A 296 -2.61 -9.69 -8.03
N SER A 297 -1.96 -9.71 -6.87
CA SER A 297 -0.63 -10.33 -6.70
C SER A 297 -0.61 -11.87 -6.83
N THR A 298 -1.77 -12.51 -6.77
CA THR A 298 -1.94 -13.96 -6.93
C THR A 298 -2.48 -14.37 -8.30
N LEU A 299 -2.59 -13.41 -9.21
CA LEU A 299 -3.07 -13.67 -10.58
C LEU A 299 -2.03 -14.42 -11.43
N PRO A 300 -2.48 -15.15 -12.46
CA PRO A 300 -1.59 -15.75 -13.44
C PRO A 300 -0.72 -14.69 -14.14
N GLU A 301 0.54 -15.03 -14.39
CA GLU A 301 1.50 -14.10 -15.03
C GLU A 301 1.07 -13.61 -16.42
N SER A 302 0.23 -14.38 -17.09
CA SER A 302 -0.26 -14.10 -18.45
C SER A 302 -1.23 -12.93 -18.54
N VAL A 303 -1.74 -12.41 -17.40
CA VAL A 303 -2.77 -11.36 -17.43
C VAL A 303 -2.23 -9.95 -17.15
N PHE A 304 -0.99 -9.83 -16.63
CA PHE A 304 -0.47 -8.53 -16.18
C PHE A 304 -0.34 -7.47 -17.29
N ASN A 305 -0.07 -7.88 -18.53
CA ASN A 305 -0.03 -6.96 -19.66
C ASN A 305 -1.42 -6.36 -20.00
N LYS A 306 -2.50 -6.97 -19.55
CA LYS A 306 -3.86 -6.47 -19.78
C LYS A 306 -4.21 -5.23 -18.96
N PHE A 307 -3.49 -4.95 -17.86
CA PHE A 307 -3.73 -3.73 -17.07
C PHE A 307 -3.38 -2.46 -17.84
N PRO A 308 -2.19 -2.33 -18.45
CA PRO A 308 -1.92 -1.20 -19.36
C PRO A 308 -2.88 -1.13 -20.54
N GLU A 309 -3.31 -2.27 -21.09
CA GLU A 309 -4.28 -2.36 -22.20
C GLU A 309 -5.70 -1.92 -21.77
N SER A 310 -6.00 -1.92 -20.48
CA SER A 310 -7.27 -1.47 -19.89
C SER A 310 -7.21 -0.05 -19.37
N ASP A 311 -6.09 0.66 -19.58
CA ASP A 311 -5.86 2.01 -19.06
C ASP A 311 -5.95 2.13 -17.53
N ALA A 312 -5.82 1.02 -16.78
CA ALA A 312 -5.72 1.07 -15.33
C ALA A 312 -4.50 1.91 -14.92
N VAL A 313 -4.69 2.91 -14.05
CA VAL A 313 -3.61 3.83 -13.71
C VAL A 313 -2.64 3.22 -12.71
N GLU A 314 -3.14 2.37 -11.82
CA GLU A 314 -2.36 1.74 -10.75
C GLU A 314 -2.84 0.31 -10.46
N ILE A 315 -1.95 -0.52 -9.95
CA ILE A 315 -2.24 -1.89 -9.50
C ILE A 315 -1.52 -2.17 -8.19
N HIS A 316 -2.23 -2.73 -7.22
CA HIS A 316 -1.71 -3.08 -5.90
C HIS A 316 -1.32 -4.56 -5.83
N LEU A 317 -0.10 -4.82 -5.35
CA LEU A 317 0.54 -6.13 -5.39
C LEU A 317 1.14 -6.45 -4.02
N ALA A 318 0.53 -7.38 -3.28
CA ALA A 318 0.86 -7.63 -1.87
C ALA A 318 1.17 -9.09 -1.55
N THR A 319 0.14 -9.93 -1.41
CA THR A 319 0.21 -11.29 -0.86
C THR A 319 1.17 -12.21 -1.62
N GLY A 320 1.34 -12.01 -2.92
CA GLY A 320 2.28 -12.79 -3.72
C GLY A 320 3.72 -12.70 -3.19
N PHE A 321 4.19 -11.52 -2.82
CA PHE A 321 5.56 -11.32 -2.29
C PHE A 321 5.71 -11.91 -0.89
N GLN A 322 4.70 -11.75 -0.04
CA GLN A 322 4.64 -12.41 1.26
C GLN A 322 4.77 -13.93 1.13
N ASN A 323 4.02 -14.53 0.19
CA ASN A 323 4.06 -15.95 -0.07
C ASN A 323 5.44 -16.40 -0.57
N MET A 324 6.07 -15.65 -1.49
CA MET A 324 7.43 -15.94 -1.95
C MET A 324 8.44 -15.99 -0.79
N ILE A 325 8.28 -15.15 0.23
CA ILE A 325 9.15 -15.17 1.41
C ILE A 325 8.83 -16.35 2.31
N LEU A 326 7.55 -16.52 2.70
CA LEU A 326 7.16 -17.52 3.70
C LEU A 326 7.23 -18.96 3.19
N ASP A 327 7.03 -19.16 1.88
CA ASP A 327 7.08 -20.47 1.23
C ASP A 327 8.46 -20.80 0.64
N ALA A 328 9.41 -19.85 0.67
CA ALA A 328 10.74 -20.03 0.08
C ALA A 328 11.40 -21.34 0.53
N PRO A 329 11.95 -22.13 -0.41
CA PRO A 329 12.64 -23.37 -0.06
C PRO A 329 13.82 -23.15 0.89
N THR A 330 14.46 -21.99 0.80
CA THR A 330 15.62 -21.60 1.63
C THR A 330 15.25 -21.03 2.99
N LEU A 331 13.96 -20.73 3.23
CA LEU A 331 13.52 -20.36 4.58
C LEU A 331 13.66 -21.57 5.52
N PRO A 332 14.43 -21.48 6.63
CA PRO A 332 14.68 -22.61 7.51
C PRO A 332 13.40 -23.29 7.98
N ARG A 333 13.39 -24.63 8.00
CA ARG A 333 12.23 -25.40 8.45
C ARG A 333 11.80 -25.01 9.87
N GLU A 334 12.77 -24.83 10.77
CA GLU A 334 12.53 -24.36 12.14
C GLU A 334 11.80 -23.01 12.21
N MET A 335 12.02 -22.14 11.21
CA MET A 335 11.28 -20.88 11.11
C MET A 335 9.85 -21.13 10.66
N LYS A 336 9.65 -21.98 9.67
CA LYS A 336 8.30 -22.35 9.16
C LYS A 336 7.48 -23.02 10.26
N ASP A 337 8.09 -23.96 10.97
CA ASP A 337 7.44 -24.67 12.08
C ASP A 337 7.08 -23.68 13.21
N ALA A 338 7.98 -22.76 13.57
CA ALA A 338 7.72 -21.74 14.59
C ALA A 338 6.61 -20.76 14.19
N ILE A 339 6.51 -20.39 12.91
CA ILE A 339 5.39 -19.57 12.38
C ILE A 339 4.08 -20.34 12.46
N ARG A 340 4.07 -21.63 12.11
CA ARG A 340 2.90 -22.50 12.26
C ARG A 340 2.43 -22.59 13.71
N ASP A 341 3.36 -22.84 14.63
CA ASP A 341 3.08 -22.92 16.08
C ASP A 341 2.51 -21.59 16.60
N PHE A 342 3.06 -20.46 16.13
CA PHE A 342 2.54 -19.14 16.46
C PHE A 342 1.07 -18.98 16.02
N CYS A 343 0.72 -19.42 14.81
CA CYS A 343 -0.66 -19.34 14.30
C CYS A 343 -1.61 -20.14 15.21
N PHE A 344 -1.24 -21.36 15.58
CA PHE A 344 -2.05 -22.19 16.47
C PHE A 344 -2.14 -21.65 17.90
N ALA A 345 -1.12 -20.98 18.39
CA ALA A 345 -1.12 -20.42 19.73
C ALA A 345 -1.89 -19.08 19.83
N ASN A 346 -1.90 -18.26 18.77
CA ASN A 346 -2.32 -16.87 18.86
C ASN A 346 -3.50 -16.46 17.95
N CYS A 347 -3.96 -17.34 17.05
CA CYS A 347 -4.97 -16.96 16.06
C CYS A 347 -6.19 -17.91 16.03
N GLN A 348 -6.41 -18.72 17.08
CA GLN A 348 -7.48 -19.74 17.10
C GLN A 348 -8.89 -19.15 17.03
N ASP A 349 -9.07 -17.93 17.51
CA ASP A 349 -10.32 -17.17 17.45
C ASP A 349 -10.78 -16.87 16.01
N GLU A 350 -9.85 -16.89 15.05
CA GLU A 350 -10.15 -16.67 13.62
C GLU A 350 -10.44 -17.96 12.86
N ARG A 351 -10.25 -19.12 13.51
CA ARG A 351 -10.41 -20.40 12.84
C ARG A 351 -11.88 -20.73 12.59
N LYS A 352 -12.24 -20.94 11.32
CA LYS A 352 -13.57 -21.41 10.97
C LYS A 352 -13.67 -22.93 11.15
N PRO A 353 -14.82 -23.48 11.59
CA PRO A 353 -14.98 -24.91 11.85
C PRO A 353 -14.70 -25.83 10.64
N SER A 354 -14.83 -25.32 9.43
CA SER A 354 -14.63 -26.07 8.19
C SER A 354 -13.21 -25.93 7.58
N GLU A 355 -12.33 -25.13 8.20
CA GLU A 355 -10.99 -24.89 7.66
C GLU A 355 -10.05 -26.05 8.01
N THR A 356 -9.23 -26.46 7.02
CA THR A 356 -8.09 -27.35 7.26
C THR A 356 -6.99 -26.57 7.99
N ASP A 357 -6.01 -27.29 8.57
CA ASP A 357 -4.86 -26.66 9.21
C ASP A 357 -4.06 -25.78 8.23
N GLU A 358 -3.93 -26.25 6.99
CA GLU A 358 -3.24 -25.55 5.91
C GLU A 358 -3.94 -24.23 5.56
N GLN A 359 -5.26 -24.26 5.40
CA GLN A 359 -6.07 -23.05 5.13
C GLN A 359 -5.99 -22.06 6.28
N PHE A 360 -6.09 -22.56 7.52
CA PHE A 360 -5.96 -21.74 8.72
C PHE A 360 -4.59 -21.07 8.81
N VAL A 361 -3.50 -21.83 8.65
CA VAL A 361 -2.14 -21.30 8.69
C VAL A 361 -1.89 -20.33 7.53
N TYR A 362 -2.31 -20.66 6.31
CA TYR A 362 -2.19 -19.74 5.16
C TYR A 362 -2.82 -18.37 5.46
N LYS A 363 -4.02 -18.35 6.00
CA LYS A 363 -4.75 -17.13 6.32
C LYS A 363 -4.08 -16.31 7.45
N THR A 364 -3.58 -16.99 8.49
CA THR A 364 -3.13 -16.34 9.72
C THR A 364 -1.61 -16.10 9.82
N ARG A 365 -0.79 -16.79 8.99
CA ARG A 365 0.69 -16.70 9.04
C ARG A 365 1.24 -15.28 8.82
N LYS A 366 0.50 -14.40 8.16
CA LYS A 366 0.85 -12.98 8.01
C LYS A 366 1.06 -12.30 9.36
N LYS A 367 0.31 -12.68 10.39
CA LYS A 367 0.41 -12.13 11.76
C LYS A 367 1.70 -12.50 12.48
N ALA A 368 2.41 -13.50 12.01
CA ALA A 368 3.73 -13.86 12.54
C ALA A 368 4.85 -12.92 12.03
N ILE A 369 4.60 -12.08 11.00
CA ILE A 369 5.65 -11.24 10.40
C ILE A 369 6.24 -10.27 11.43
N GLY A 370 5.42 -9.55 12.19
CA GLY A 370 5.89 -8.65 13.25
C GLY A 370 6.70 -9.37 14.32
N PRO A 371 6.13 -10.35 15.04
CA PRO A 371 6.83 -11.13 16.06
C PRO A 371 8.12 -11.80 15.58
N PHE A 372 8.19 -12.18 14.30
CA PHE A 372 9.36 -12.85 13.72
C PHE A 372 10.27 -11.90 12.92
N LYS A 373 9.96 -10.60 12.85
CA LYS A 373 10.68 -9.60 12.05
C LYS A 373 12.20 -9.67 12.26
N LYS A 374 12.67 -9.63 13.51
CA LYS A 374 14.09 -9.67 13.82
C LYS A 374 14.75 -10.98 13.35
N ARG A 375 14.10 -12.11 13.61
CA ARG A 375 14.62 -13.42 13.16
C ARG A 375 14.71 -13.53 11.64
N MET A 376 13.74 -12.97 10.90
CA MET A 376 13.79 -12.90 9.43
C MET A 376 14.91 -11.98 8.96
N TRP A 377 15.07 -10.82 9.58
CA TRP A 377 16.15 -9.87 9.26
C TRP A 377 17.53 -10.49 9.43
N GLU A 378 17.72 -11.26 10.51
CA GLU A 378 18.99 -11.90 10.89
C GLU A 378 19.22 -13.25 10.21
N LEU A 379 18.39 -13.65 9.24
CA LEU A 379 18.63 -14.87 8.47
C LEU A 379 20.02 -14.87 7.85
N PRO A 380 20.76 -16.02 7.92
CA PRO A 380 22.03 -16.15 7.24
C PRO A 380 21.91 -15.84 5.73
N ALA A 381 22.93 -15.21 5.18
CA ALA A 381 22.93 -14.80 3.76
C ALA A 381 22.57 -15.92 2.79
N GLN A 382 23.04 -17.13 3.04
CA GLN A 382 22.73 -18.32 2.24
C GLN A 382 21.24 -18.68 2.20
N ASN A 383 20.48 -18.29 3.22
CA ASN A 383 19.03 -18.50 3.30
C ASN A 383 18.26 -17.31 2.71
N LYS A 384 18.71 -16.08 3.04
CA LYS A 384 18.02 -14.84 2.67
C LYS A 384 18.26 -14.44 1.22
N GLN A 385 19.51 -14.55 0.71
CA GLN A 385 19.85 -14.04 -0.63
C GLN A 385 19.03 -14.69 -1.73
N PRO A 386 18.79 -16.01 -1.78
CA PRO A 386 17.93 -16.60 -2.82
C PRO A 386 16.50 -16.05 -2.80
N ILE A 387 15.95 -15.78 -1.60
CA ILE A 387 14.60 -15.17 -1.48
C ILE A 387 14.60 -13.78 -2.12
N ILE A 388 15.63 -12.98 -1.85
CA ILE A 388 15.75 -11.63 -2.38
C ILE A 388 15.97 -11.63 -3.88
N ASP A 389 16.75 -12.58 -4.41
CA ASP A 389 16.98 -12.74 -5.86
C ASP A 389 15.68 -13.11 -6.59
N ASP A 390 14.88 -14.03 -6.03
CA ASP A 390 13.57 -14.39 -6.57
C ASP A 390 12.60 -13.19 -6.56
N LEU A 391 12.57 -12.40 -5.46
CA LEU A 391 11.78 -11.18 -5.38
C LEU A 391 12.24 -10.16 -6.43
N GLU A 392 13.55 -9.94 -6.60
CA GLU A 392 14.08 -9.01 -7.59
C GLU A 392 13.64 -9.38 -9.01
N ALA A 393 13.76 -10.67 -9.35
CA ALA A 393 13.30 -11.19 -10.63
C ALA A 393 11.77 -10.99 -10.82
N LYS A 394 10.98 -11.20 -9.76
CA LYS A 394 9.53 -10.99 -9.81
C LYS A 394 9.17 -9.51 -9.98
N PHE A 395 9.84 -8.61 -9.28
CA PHE A 395 9.64 -7.17 -9.44
C PHE A 395 9.96 -6.72 -10.87
N GLU A 396 11.09 -7.15 -11.43
CA GLU A 396 11.48 -6.84 -12.80
C GLU A 396 10.44 -7.35 -13.81
N PHE A 397 9.99 -8.60 -13.66
CA PHE A 397 8.94 -9.19 -14.48
C PHE A 397 7.65 -8.35 -14.44
N LEU A 398 7.17 -7.98 -13.25
CA LEU A 398 5.95 -7.20 -13.09
C LEU A 398 6.11 -5.80 -13.71
N MET A 399 7.22 -5.12 -13.47
CA MET A 399 7.52 -3.82 -14.09
C MET A 399 7.49 -3.89 -15.61
N GLN A 400 8.05 -4.96 -16.19
CA GLN A 400 8.03 -5.18 -17.64
C GLN A 400 6.60 -5.37 -18.16
N LYS A 401 5.82 -6.25 -17.51
CA LYS A 401 4.44 -6.56 -17.93
C LYS A 401 3.50 -5.37 -17.78
N LEU A 402 3.74 -4.54 -16.78
CA LEU A 402 2.95 -3.32 -16.52
C LEU A 402 3.44 -2.11 -17.34
N GLY A 403 4.45 -2.31 -18.19
CA GLY A 403 4.88 -1.30 -19.16
C GLY A 403 5.65 -0.12 -18.57
N VAL A 404 6.18 -0.21 -17.33
CA VAL A 404 6.83 0.93 -16.65
C VAL A 404 8.32 1.07 -16.98
N PHE A 405 8.92 0.21 -17.80
CA PHE A 405 10.30 0.37 -18.25
C PHE A 405 10.46 1.70 -19.00
N GLY A 406 11.54 2.42 -18.73
CA GLY A 406 11.83 3.72 -19.34
C GLY A 406 11.00 4.90 -18.82
N THR A 407 10.23 4.74 -17.74
CA THR A 407 9.39 5.83 -17.19
C THR A 407 10.14 6.85 -16.36
N LYS A 408 11.44 6.68 -16.12
CA LYS A 408 12.26 7.57 -15.29
C LYS A 408 12.24 9.02 -15.78
N GLU A 409 12.38 9.26 -17.08
CA GLU A 409 12.36 10.60 -17.65
C GLU A 409 10.97 11.24 -17.55
N ILE A 410 9.90 10.46 -17.77
CA ILE A 410 8.52 10.93 -17.63
C ILE A 410 8.27 11.39 -16.20
N VAL A 411 8.67 10.58 -15.21
CA VAL A 411 8.54 10.93 -13.80
C VAL A 411 9.37 12.18 -13.46
N ALA A 412 10.64 12.24 -13.87
CA ALA A 412 11.49 13.40 -13.63
C ALA A 412 10.95 14.70 -14.24
N LYS A 413 10.25 14.61 -15.37
CA LYS A 413 9.62 15.76 -16.04
C LYS A 413 8.40 16.30 -15.28
N HIS A 414 7.58 15.42 -14.73
CA HIS A 414 6.28 15.80 -14.18
C HIS A 414 6.25 15.89 -12.66
N VAL A 415 7.15 15.20 -11.97
CA VAL A 415 7.19 15.14 -10.50
C VAL A 415 8.36 15.99 -9.98
N PRO A 416 8.08 17.17 -9.40
CA PRO A 416 9.12 17.98 -8.78
C PRO A 416 9.64 17.30 -7.51
N ALA A 417 10.96 17.20 -7.38
CA ALA A 417 11.61 16.71 -6.17
C ALA A 417 11.68 17.85 -5.14
N ILE A 418 10.64 17.97 -4.32
CA ILE A 418 10.52 19.03 -3.29
C ILE A 418 10.80 18.37 -1.93
N PRO A 419 11.96 18.65 -1.28
CA PRO A 419 12.19 18.21 0.07
C PRO A 419 11.27 19.01 1.02
N ALA A 420 10.42 18.34 1.77
CA ALA A 420 9.67 18.97 2.85
C ALA A 420 10.58 19.33 4.03
N ASP A 421 10.12 20.17 4.96
CA ASP A 421 10.82 20.37 6.22
C ASP A 421 10.92 19.01 6.95
N LEU A 422 12.06 18.79 7.63
CA LEU A 422 12.25 17.52 8.35
C LEU A 422 11.19 17.39 9.43
N PRO A 423 10.47 16.26 9.47
CA PRO A 423 9.48 16.05 10.51
C PRO A 423 10.16 15.94 11.89
N GLU A 424 9.49 16.46 12.91
CA GLU A 424 9.76 16.04 14.28
C GLU A 424 9.13 14.66 14.45
N TYR A 425 9.94 13.61 14.41
CA TYR A 425 9.49 12.27 14.73
C TYR A 425 9.12 12.17 16.20
N ARG A 426 7.82 12.22 16.48
CA ARG A 426 7.29 11.77 17.76
C ARG A 426 6.91 10.30 17.57
N GLU A 427 7.48 9.40 18.37
CA GLU A 427 6.96 8.04 18.41
C GLU A 427 5.48 8.11 18.81
N ALA A 428 4.64 7.37 18.07
CA ALA A 428 3.24 7.25 18.43
C ALA A 428 3.14 6.71 19.86
N SER A 429 2.30 7.32 20.69
CA SER A 429 2.03 6.78 22.02
C SER A 429 1.47 5.37 21.92
N ALA A 430 1.66 4.54 22.95
CA ALA A 430 1.10 3.17 22.98
C ALA A 430 -0.43 3.17 22.77
N GLU A 431 -1.13 4.24 23.18
CA GLU A 431 -2.56 4.44 22.93
C GLU A 431 -2.88 4.64 21.44
N LEU A 432 -2.06 5.41 20.70
CA LEU A 432 -2.22 5.61 19.26
C LEU A 432 -1.89 4.32 18.49
N THR A 433 -0.92 3.55 18.96
CA THR A 433 -0.56 2.25 18.38
C THR A 433 -1.71 1.25 18.55
N ALA A 434 -2.34 1.19 19.72
CA ALA A 434 -3.49 0.33 19.99
C ALA A 434 -4.75 0.78 19.21
N ALA A 435 -4.97 2.08 19.06
CA ALA A 435 -6.11 2.63 18.31
C ALA A 435 -5.99 2.41 16.80
N ALA A 436 -4.78 2.29 16.28
CA ALA A 436 -4.53 2.04 14.86
C ALA A 436 -4.62 0.54 14.46
N THR A 437 -4.73 -0.38 15.43
CA THR A 437 -4.97 -1.80 15.15
C THR A 437 -6.41 -1.99 14.68
N VAL A 438 -6.56 -2.26 13.40
CA VAL A 438 -7.80 -2.78 12.79
C VAL A 438 -7.71 -4.30 12.82
N ASP A 439 -8.86 -4.96 12.85
CA ASP A 439 -8.94 -6.39 12.56
C ASP A 439 -8.21 -6.65 11.23
N PRO A 440 -7.12 -7.43 11.21
CA PRO A 440 -6.35 -7.67 9.99
C PRO A 440 -7.11 -8.42 8.91
N ASN A 441 -8.35 -8.84 9.19
CA ASN A 441 -9.27 -9.44 8.22
C ASN A 441 -10.39 -8.47 7.79
N GLU A 442 -10.42 -7.25 8.34
CA GLU A 442 -11.37 -6.21 7.91
C GLU A 442 -10.78 -5.54 6.65
N GLY A 443 -11.40 -5.81 5.51
CA GLY A 443 -10.96 -5.28 4.20
C GLY A 443 -10.07 -6.20 3.36
N GLU A 444 -9.92 -7.46 3.73
CA GLU A 444 -9.29 -8.48 2.88
C GLU A 444 -10.32 -9.47 2.30
#